data_16665b1ac908bde52f8f71e8e562363e
#
_entry.id   16665b1ac908bde52f8f71e8e562363e
#
_cell.length_a   1.000
_cell.length_b   1.000
_cell.length_c   1.000
_cell.angle_alpha   90.00
_cell.angle_beta   90.00
_cell.angle_gamma   90.00
#
_symmetry.space_group_name_H-M   'P 1'
#
loop_
_entity.id
_entity.type
_entity.pdbx_description
1 polymer ?
#
loop_
_entity_poly.entity_id
_entity_poly.type
_entity_poly.pdbx_seq_one_letter_code
_entity_poly.pdbx_strand_id
1 'polypeptide(L)'
;ETAAELAEQRFDVEIVDSGTVGSHLGARARKQASRQLRRLGCTVTDNHMCQPEPGMLTIWTAGFAPVTVPCDPPVSTSSDGRIVVNRFLRSPTDPRITAIGDCAAPPAPHLRPSCASALSLGAVAADILISDVLKTPPPSNTGVGYVMRCVSLGRNCGLVEHVSPDDVPNGPVLTGRTARRVKDWVMDRTTQWLIEEAQRSGSYRIVRGPAQ
;
A
#
# COMPACT_ATOMS: atom_id res chain seq x y z
N GLU A 1 11.15 -2.45 -6.87
CA GLU A 1 11.71 -1.10 -6.77
C GLU A 1 13.18 -1.15 -6.37
N THR A 2 13.51 -1.72 -5.19
CA THR A 2 14.90 -1.82 -4.69
C THR A 2 15.87 -2.42 -5.71
N ALA A 3 15.49 -3.52 -6.37
CA ALA A 3 16.30 -4.17 -7.38
C ALA A 3 16.63 -3.23 -8.57
N ALA A 4 15.68 -2.42 -9.00
CA ALA A 4 15.89 -1.47 -10.09
C ALA A 4 16.90 -0.36 -9.71
N GLU A 5 16.82 0.14 -8.47
CA GLU A 5 17.77 1.15 -7.96
C GLU A 5 19.19 0.58 -7.83
N LEU A 6 19.33 -0.67 -7.35
CA LEU A 6 20.61 -1.35 -7.24
C LEU A 6 21.22 -1.62 -8.63
N ALA A 7 20.42 -2.09 -9.59
CA ALA A 7 20.88 -2.36 -10.94
C ALA A 7 21.35 -1.06 -11.66
N GLU A 8 20.68 0.08 -11.43
CA GLU A 8 21.17 1.38 -11.94
C GLU A 8 22.49 1.82 -11.31
N GLN A 9 22.83 1.33 -10.11
CA GLN A 9 24.14 1.50 -9.47
C GLN A 9 25.18 0.47 -9.97
N ARG A 10 24.82 -0.33 -10.98
CA ARG A 10 25.67 -1.36 -11.59
C ARG A 10 25.99 -2.56 -10.69
N PHE A 11 25.16 -2.83 -9.70
CA PHE A 11 25.20 -4.11 -9.00
C PHE A 11 24.61 -5.20 -9.90
N ASP A 12 25.16 -6.40 -9.82
CA ASP A 12 24.56 -7.61 -10.38
C ASP A 12 23.41 -8.02 -9.46
N VAL A 13 22.19 -8.03 -9.99
CA VAL A 13 20.98 -8.17 -9.17
C VAL A 13 20.14 -9.33 -9.66
N GLU A 14 19.92 -10.32 -8.79
CA GLU A 14 18.92 -11.33 -8.97
C GLU A 14 17.69 -11.02 -8.10
N ILE A 15 16.51 -11.16 -8.67
CA ILE A 15 15.21 -11.06 -7.99
C ILE A 15 14.63 -12.46 -7.91
N VAL A 16 14.45 -12.97 -6.69
CA VAL A 16 13.86 -14.28 -6.43
C VAL A 16 12.52 -14.08 -5.73
N ASP A 17 11.47 -14.72 -6.22
CA ASP A 17 10.12 -14.66 -5.66
C ASP A 17 9.55 -16.08 -5.55
N SER A 18 8.96 -16.40 -4.41
CA SER A 18 8.30 -17.72 -4.19
C SER A 18 7.05 -17.92 -5.07
N GLY A 19 6.51 -16.85 -5.62
CA GLY A 19 5.46 -16.83 -6.62
C GLY A 19 5.96 -16.21 -7.93
N THR A 20 5.22 -15.25 -8.47
CA THR A 20 5.58 -14.51 -9.67
C THR A 20 5.89 -13.05 -9.34
N VAL A 21 7.05 -12.57 -9.73
CA VAL A 21 7.47 -11.17 -9.51
C VAL A 21 6.42 -10.22 -10.08
N GLY A 22 5.90 -9.34 -9.20
CA GLY A 22 4.85 -8.39 -9.56
C GLY A 22 3.47 -9.03 -9.72
N SER A 23 3.18 -10.16 -9.08
CA SER A 23 1.87 -10.84 -9.11
C SER A 23 0.69 -9.94 -8.73
N HIS A 24 0.92 -8.94 -7.90
CA HIS A 24 -0.09 -7.93 -7.51
C HIS A 24 -0.44 -6.95 -8.64
N LEU A 25 0.34 -6.89 -9.72
CA LEU A 25 0.09 -6.04 -10.89
C LEU A 25 -0.78 -6.78 -11.92
N GLY A 26 -1.56 -6.05 -12.68
CA GLY A 26 -2.24 -6.59 -13.85
C GLY A 26 -1.26 -7.11 -14.91
N ALA A 27 -1.71 -8.01 -15.76
CA ALA A 27 -0.84 -8.70 -16.72
C ALA A 27 -0.01 -7.74 -17.62
N ARG A 28 -0.61 -6.63 -18.06
CA ARG A 28 0.08 -5.61 -18.87
C ARG A 28 1.17 -4.89 -18.08
N ALA A 29 0.85 -4.46 -16.86
CA ALA A 29 1.76 -3.77 -15.97
C ALA A 29 2.93 -4.69 -15.58
N ARG A 30 2.66 -5.93 -15.19
CA ARG A 30 3.67 -6.95 -14.88
C ARG A 30 4.62 -7.20 -16.04
N LYS A 31 4.09 -7.34 -17.27
CA LYS A 31 4.93 -7.51 -18.48
C LYS A 31 5.86 -6.32 -18.70
N GLN A 32 5.40 -5.09 -18.47
CA GLN A 32 6.23 -3.89 -18.62
C GLN A 32 7.28 -3.80 -17.50
N ALA A 33 6.92 -4.12 -16.26
CA ALA A 33 7.85 -4.17 -15.13
C ALA A 33 8.97 -5.19 -15.38
N SER A 34 8.64 -6.42 -15.78
CA SER A 34 9.62 -7.46 -16.09
C SER A 34 10.54 -7.06 -17.25
N ARG A 35 10.00 -6.41 -18.30
CA ARG A 35 10.83 -5.89 -19.40
C ARG A 35 11.83 -4.83 -18.94
N GLN A 36 11.40 -3.93 -18.07
CA GLN A 36 12.28 -2.87 -17.56
C GLN A 36 13.35 -3.43 -16.62
N LEU A 37 13.03 -4.35 -15.75
CA LEU A 37 13.99 -5.01 -14.87
C LEU A 37 15.08 -5.73 -15.68
N ARG A 38 14.68 -6.48 -16.73
CA ARG A 38 15.63 -7.14 -17.64
C ARG A 38 16.51 -6.14 -18.41
N ARG A 39 15.96 -4.98 -18.82
CA ARG A 39 16.76 -3.91 -19.47
C ARG A 39 17.81 -3.32 -18.54
N LEU A 40 17.54 -3.30 -17.24
CA LEU A 40 18.49 -2.89 -16.20
C LEU A 40 19.52 -3.97 -15.87
N GLY A 41 19.42 -5.16 -16.49
CA GLY A 41 20.33 -6.28 -16.23
C GLY A 41 19.90 -7.20 -15.10
N CYS A 42 18.73 -6.99 -14.49
CA CYS A 42 18.27 -7.88 -13.41
C CYS A 42 17.90 -9.27 -13.96
N THR A 43 18.37 -10.31 -13.30
CA THR A 43 17.84 -11.67 -13.44
C THR A 43 16.57 -11.80 -12.61
N VAL A 44 15.58 -12.53 -13.13
CA VAL A 44 14.29 -12.73 -12.44
C VAL A 44 13.99 -14.22 -12.40
N THR A 45 13.86 -14.76 -11.19
CA THR A 45 13.59 -16.16 -10.90
C THR A 45 12.25 -16.25 -10.14
N ASP A 46 11.23 -16.72 -10.83
CA ASP A 46 9.88 -16.92 -10.28
C ASP A 46 9.72 -18.32 -9.69
N ASN A 47 8.76 -18.50 -8.76
CA ASN A 47 8.40 -19.76 -8.13
C ASN A 47 9.59 -20.46 -7.45
N HIS A 48 10.46 -19.68 -6.85
CA HIS A 48 11.65 -20.18 -6.17
C HIS A 48 11.79 -19.57 -4.77
N MET A 49 12.14 -20.40 -3.80
CA MET A 49 12.45 -19.96 -2.43
C MET A 49 13.93 -19.59 -2.36
N CYS A 50 14.20 -18.31 -2.09
CA CYS A 50 15.56 -17.85 -1.92
C CYS A 50 16.20 -18.45 -0.67
N GLN A 51 17.43 -18.94 -0.82
CA GLN A 51 18.32 -19.28 0.29
C GLN A 51 19.50 -18.29 0.24
N PRO A 52 19.89 -17.67 1.38
CA PRO A 52 21.09 -16.85 1.41
C PRO A 52 22.32 -17.64 1.02
N GLU A 53 23.11 -17.14 0.08
CA GLU A 53 24.34 -17.79 -0.36
C GLU A 53 25.57 -17.09 0.22
N PRO A 54 26.63 -17.84 0.61
CA PRO A 54 27.88 -17.25 1.06
C PRO A 54 28.50 -16.34 -0.01
N GLY A 55 28.89 -15.13 0.39
CA GLY A 55 29.49 -14.14 -0.52
C GLY A 55 28.47 -13.29 -1.29
N MET A 56 27.18 -13.53 -1.14
CA MET A 56 26.11 -12.69 -1.70
C MET A 56 25.41 -11.88 -0.63
N LEU A 57 25.06 -10.63 -0.95
CA LEU A 57 24.18 -9.80 -0.11
C LEU A 57 22.72 -10.14 -0.43
N THR A 58 22.00 -10.71 0.52
CA THR A 58 20.57 -10.96 0.39
C THR A 58 19.78 -9.85 1.06
N ILE A 59 18.86 -9.24 0.31
CA ILE A 59 17.94 -8.20 0.79
C ILE A 59 16.52 -8.73 0.76
N TRP A 60 15.92 -8.93 1.92
CA TRP A 60 14.54 -9.38 2.06
C TRP A 60 13.57 -8.21 1.91
N THR A 61 12.75 -8.26 0.87
CA THR A 61 11.69 -7.29 0.62
C THR A 61 10.31 -7.96 0.50
N ALA A 62 10.19 -9.18 1.02
CA ALA A 62 9.02 -10.05 0.86
C ALA A 62 7.95 -9.77 1.92
N GLY A 63 7.36 -8.59 1.88
CA GLY A 63 6.21 -8.22 2.71
C GLY A 63 6.56 -7.57 4.04
N PHE A 64 5.53 -7.31 4.83
CA PHE A 64 5.61 -6.66 6.14
C PHE A 64 4.96 -7.53 7.20
N ALA A 65 5.59 -7.60 8.36
CA ALA A 65 4.92 -8.02 9.57
C ALA A 65 4.34 -6.78 10.26
N PRO A 66 3.05 -6.75 10.58
CA PRO A 66 2.47 -5.60 11.28
C PRO A 66 3.08 -5.51 12.68
N VAL A 67 3.47 -4.31 13.07
CA VAL A 67 3.87 -4.02 14.44
C VAL A 67 2.64 -3.45 15.16
N THR A 68 2.10 -4.21 16.09
CA THR A 68 0.96 -3.80 16.90
C THR A 68 1.41 -3.46 18.31
N VAL A 69 0.73 -2.50 18.95
CA VAL A 69 0.97 -2.18 20.35
C VAL A 69 0.35 -3.29 21.19
N PRO A 70 1.08 -3.87 22.16
CA PRO A 70 0.51 -4.81 23.12
C PRO A 70 -0.65 -4.16 23.89
N CYS A 71 -1.78 -4.86 23.95
CA CYS A 71 -2.96 -4.44 24.71
C CYS A 71 -3.24 -5.43 25.83
N ASP A 72 -3.74 -4.92 26.94
CA ASP A 72 -4.23 -5.73 28.06
C ASP A 72 -5.68 -5.31 28.37
N PRO A 73 -6.68 -6.17 28.19
CA PRO A 73 -6.58 -7.52 27.63
C PRO A 73 -6.18 -7.53 26.13
N PRO A 74 -5.65 -8.66 25.62
CA PRO A 74 -5.27 -8.78 24.20
C PRO A 74 -6.47 -8.52 23.26
N VAL A 75 -6.23 -7.76 22.19
CA VAL A 75 -7.24 -7.52 21.15
C VAL A 75 -7.22 -8.64 20.10
N SER A 76 -8.36 -8.87 19.44
CA SER A 76 -8.45 -9.82 18.34
C SER A 76 -7.57 -9.40 17.16
N THR A 77 -6.78 -10.35 16.64
CA THR A 77 -5.94 -10.15 15.44
C THR A 77 -6.32 -11.09 14.31
N SER A 78 -6.08 -10.68 13.09
CA SER A 78 -6.16 -11.51 11.89
C SER A 78 -4.99 -12.50 11.82
N SER A 79 -5.04 -13.44 10.86
CA SER A 79 -3.99 -14.46 10.68
C SER A 79 -2.62 -13.87 10.34
N ASP A 80 -2.58 -12.67 9.79
CA ASP A 80 -1.35 -11.92 9.48
C ASP A 80 -0.92 -10.96 10.61
N GLY A 81 -1.60 -11.01 11.79
CA GLY A 81 -1.24 -10.26 12.99
C GLY A 81 -1.82 -8.84 13.07
N ARG A 82 -2.62 -8.40 12.11
CA ARG A 82 -3.27 -7.08 12.16
C ARG A 82 -4.45 -7.08 13.12
N ILE A 83 -4.69 -5.94 13.78
CA ILE A 83 -5.84 -5.78 14.68
C ILE A 83 -7.13 -5.82 13.87
N VAL A 84 -8.01 -6.76 14.20
CA VAL A 84 -9.35 -6.84 13.61
C VAL A 84 -10.15 -5.62 14.04
N VAL A 85 -10.77 -4.95 13.07
CA VAL A 85 -11.66 -3.81 13.33
C VAL A 85 -12.96 -3.95 12.55
N ASN A 86 -14.02 -3.31 13.06
CA ASN A 86 -15.30 -3.20 12.36
C ASN A 86 -15.27 -2.07 11.31
N ARG A 87 -16.40 -1.83 10.64
CA ARG A 87 -16.50 -0.75 9.64
C ARG A 87 -16.22 0.66 10.18
N PHE A 88 -16.31 0.86 11.48
CA PHE A 88 -15.96 2.10 12.16
C PHE A 88 -14.54 2.08 12.73
N LEU A 89 -13.69 1.19 12.22
CA LEU A 89 -12.27 1.04 12.59
C LEU A 89 -12.04 0.76 14.08
N ARG A 90 -13.04 0.24 14.77
CA ARG A 90 -12.98 -0.11 16.19
C ARG A 90 -12.78 -1.59 16.40
N SER A 91 -11.95 -1.93 17.37
CA SER A 91 -11.78 -3.34 17.77
C SER A 91 -13.10 -3.90 18.31
N PRO A 92 -13.53 -5.10 17.89
CA PRO A 92 -14.67 -5.77 18.49
C PRO A 92 -14.42 -6.24 19.93
N THR A 93 -13.15 -6.40 20.33
CA THR A 93 -12.77 -6.79 21.70
C THR A 93 -12.92 -5.62 22.68
N ASP A 94 -12.51 -4.43 22.25
CA ASP A 94 -12.68 -3.20 23.05
C ASP A 94 -12.97 -2.03 22.09
N PRO A 95 -14.21 -1.49 22.09
CA PRO A 95 -14.60 -0.43 21.16
C PRO A 95 -13.90 0.92 21.42
N ARG A 96 -13.16 1.06 22.52
CA ARG A 96 -12.33 2.25 22.79
C ARG A 96 -11.03 2.22 21.97
N ILE A 97 -10.66 1.04 21.44
CA ILE A 97 -9.47 0.86 20.63
C ILE A 97 -9.84 1.04 19.15
N THR A 98 -9.22 2.02 18.51
CA THR A 98 -9.29 2.26 17.07
C THR A 98 -7.95 1.87 16.44
N ALA A 99 -7.97 1.06 15.38
CA ALA A 99 -6.78 0.73 14.62
C ALA A 99 -6.94 1.17 13.15
N ILE A 100 -5.87 1.74 12.58
CA ILE A 100 -5.82 2.26 11.21
C ILE A 100 -4.49 1.93 10.54
N GLY A 101 -4.42 2.13 9.24
CA GLY A 101 -3.18 1.89 8.47
C GLY A 101 -2.80 0.42 8.42
N ASP A 102 -1.50 0.16 8.36
CA ASP A 102 -0.96 -1.17 8.10
C ASP A 102 -1.16 -2.17 9.25
N CYS A 103 -1.41 -1.68 10.46
CA CYS A 103 -1.71 -2.54 11.61
C CYS A 103 -3.20 -2.91 11.75
N ALA A 104 -4.08 -2.40 10.90
CA ALA A 104 -5.51 -2.67 10.95
C ALA A 104 -5.96 -3.68 9.90
N ALA A 105 -6.91 -4.55 10.27
CA ALA A 105 -7.63 -5.45 9.39
C ALA A 105 -9.11 -5.05 9.32
N PRO A 106 -9.49 -4.04 8.51
CA PRO A 106 -10.89 -3.68 8.32
C PRO A 106 -11.62 -4.76 7.52
N PRO A 107 -12.98 -4.82 7.57
CA PRO A 107 -13.78 -5.79 6.84
C PRO A 107 -13.88 -5.44 5.34
N ALA A 108 -12.72 -5.23 4.71
CA ALA A 108 -12.54 -4.78 3.34
C ALA A 108 -11.38 -5.56 2.69
N PRO A 109 -11.63 -6.74 2.12
CA PRO A 109 -10.59 -7.65 1.65
C PRO A 109 -9.73 -7.09 0.52
N HIS A 110 -10.21 -6.05 -0.18
CA HIS A 110 -9.43 -5.35 -1.21
C HIS A 110 -8.36 -4.41 -0.63
N LEU A 111 -8.46 -4.04 0.66
CA LEU A 111 -7.49 -3.15 1.28
C LEU A 111 -6.22 -3.91 1.67
N ARG A 112 -5.12 -3.47 1.12
CA ARG A 112 -3.76 -3.94 1.44
C ARG A 112 -2.99 -2.87 2.22
N PRO A 113 -2.01 -3.23 3.04
CA PRO A 113 -1.10 -2.28 3.66
C PRO A 113 -0.45 -1.38 2.60
N SER A 114 -0.65 -0.07 2.74
CA SER A 114 -0.09 0.94 1.84
C SER A 114 -0.34 2.36 2.35
N CYS A 115 0.50 3.32 1.95
CA CYS A 115 0.29 4.73 2.27
C CYS A 115 -1.08 5.24 1.79
N ALA A 116 -1.57 4.79 0.65
CA ALA A 116 -2.86 5.22 0.09
C ALA A 116 -4.04 4.80 0.97
N SER A 117 -4.06 3.53 1.43
CA SER A 117 -5.08 3.06 2.37
C SER A 117 -4.94 3.70 3.75
N ALA A 118 -3.70 3.83 4.25
CA ALA A 118 -3.44 4.41 5.57
C ALA A 118 -3.93 5.87 5.68
N LEU A 119 -3.65 6.71 4.68
CA LEU A 119 -4.13 8.09 4.64
C LEU A 119 -5.66 8.17 4.67
N SER A 120 -6.32 7.39 3.81
CA SER A 120 -7.79 7.40 3.72
C SER A 120 -8.43 6.82 4.99
N LEU A 121 -7.87 5.74 5.56
CA LEU A 121 -8.33 5.19 6.85
C LEU A 121 -8.15 6.17 7.99
N GLY A 122 -7.03 6.92 8.00
CA GLY A 122 -6.77 7.97 8.98
C GLY A 122 -7.83 9.07 8.95
N ALA A 123 -8.21 9.55 7.76
CA ALA A 123 -9.25 10.55 7.59
C ALA A 123 -10.63 10.02 8.03
N VAL A 124 -10.98 8.78 7.66
CA VAL A 124 -12.23 8.14 8.11
C VAL A 124 -12.27 8.01 9.63
N ALA A 125 -11.16 7.59 10.25
CA ALA A 125 -11.08 7.48 11.70
C ALA A 125 -11.25 8.84 12.39
N ALA A 126 -10.65 9.88 11.86
CA ALA A 126 -10.81 11.25 12.37
C ALA A 126 -12.27 11.68 12.34
N ASP A 127 -12.97 11.48 11.22
CA ASP A 127 -14.39 11.81 11.08
C ASP A 127 -15.25 11.04 12.10
N ILE A 128 -14.95 9.75 12.33
CA ILE A 128 -15.65 8.91 13.31
C ILE A 128 -15.40 9.44 14.74
N LEU A 129 -14.15 9.70 15.09
CA LEU A 129 -13.78 10.20 16.43
C LEU A 129 -14.39 11.58 16.72
N ILE A 130 -14.40 12.47 15.71
CA ILE A 130 -15.07 13.78 15.82
C ILE A 130 -16.57 13.60 16.05
N SER A 131 -17.22 12.68 15.34
CA SER A 131 -18.64 12.38 15.53
C SER A 131 -18.94 11.91 16.95
N ASP A 132 -18.06 11.08 17.55
CA ASP A 132 -18.22 10.64 18.93
C ASP A 132 -18.10 11.80 19.94
N VAL A 133 -17.11 12.66 19.74
CA VAL A 133 -16.91 13.83 20.62
C VAL A 133 -18.08 14.79 20.54
N LEU A 134 -18.57 15.04 19.32
CA LEU A 134 -19.71 15.95 19.08
C LEU A 134 -21.08 15.30 19.34
N LYS A 135 -21.14 13.98 19.63
CA LYS A 135 -22.38 13.22 19.79
C LYS A 135 -23.28 13.28 18.54
N THR A 136 -22.68 13.32 17.35
CA THR A 136 -23.37 13.29 16.05
C THR A 136 -23.32 11.88 15.46
N PRO A 137 -24.22 11.55 14.50
CA PRO A 137 -24.13 10.26 13.82
C PRO A 137 -22.78 10.09 13.09
N PRO A 138 -22.19 8.89 13.14
CA PRO A 138 -20.94 8.62 12.42
C PRO A 138 -21.15 8.69 10.90
N PRO A 139 -20.06 8.82 10.09
CA PRO A 139 -20.16 8.83 8.64
C PRO A 139 -20.91 7.61 8.11
N SER A 140 -21.87 7.81 7.21
CA SER A 140 -22.66 6.73 6.62
C SER A 140 -21.83 5.82 5.69
N ASN A 141 -20.81 6.39 5.03
CA ASN A 141 -19.89 5.67 4.17
C ASN A 141 -18.46 5.75 4.70
N THR A 142 -17.96 4.64 5.20
CA THR A 142 -16.58 4.47 5.70
C THR A 142 -15.69 3.72 4.70
N GLY A 143 -16.22 3.33 3.54
CA GLY A 143 -15.47 2.62 2.51
C GLY A 143 -14.32 3.43 1.95
N VAL A 144 -13.14 2.79 1.89
CA VAL A 144 -11.90 3.33 1.35
C VAL A 144 -11.51 2.52 0.12
N GLY A 145 -10.96 3.19 -0.88
CA GLY A 145 -10.57 2.55 -2.14
C GLY A 145 -9.29 3.09 -2.73
N TYR A 146 -9.00 2.64 -3.95
CA TYR A 146 -7.82 2.99 -4.71
C TYR A 146 -8.19 3.70 -6.02
N VAL A 147 -7.20 4.32 -6.65
CA VAL A 147 -7.29 4.91 -8.00
C VAL A 147 -6.21 4.34 -8.89
N MET A 148 -5.03 4.11 -8.34
CA MET A 148 -3.88 3.65 -9.10
C MET A 148 -2.88 2.90 -8.24
N ARG A 149 -2.03 2.12 -8.91
CA ARG A 149 -0.80 1.56 -8.36
C ARG A 149 0.38 2.21 -9.04
N CYS A 150 1.34 2.68 -8.26
CA CYS A 150 2.55 3.33 -8.77
C CYS A 150 3.78 2.53 -8.33
N VAL A 151 4.67 2.22 -9.27
CA VAL A 151 5.90 1.46 -9.03
C VAL A 151 7.07 2.21 -9.68
N SER A 152 8.18 2.41 -8.94
CA SER A 152 9.44 2.89 -9.51
C SER A 152 10.22 1.70 -10.10
N LEU A 153 10.75 1.89 -11.29
CA LEU A 153 11.58 0.91 -11.98
C LEU A 153 12.91 1.56 -12.40
N GLY A 154 13.57 2.17 -11.40
CA GLY A 154 14.75 3.01 -11.56
C GLY A 154 14.41 4.50 -11.59
N ARG A 155 15.45 5.35 -11.63
CA ARG A 155 15.32 6.81 -11.50
C ARG A 155 14.60 7.48 -12.68
N ASN A 156 14.67 6.86 -13.86
CA ASN A 156 14.10 7.41 -15.09
C ASN A 156 12.89 6.64 -15.61
N CYS A 157 12.43 5.63 -14.89
CA CYS A 157 11.31 4.80 -15.29
C CYS A 157 10.37 4.54 -14.11
N GLY A 158 9.09 4.68 -14.38
CA GLY A 158 8.02 4.29 -13.48
C GLY A 158 6.97 3.48 -14.21
N LEU A 159 6.04 2.97 -13.45
CA LEU A 159 4.84 2.31 -13.91
C LEU A 159 3.68 2.83 -13.09
N VAL A 160 2.61 3.25 -13.74
CA VAL A 160 1.33 3.61 -13.12
C VAL A 160 0.25 2.79 -13.78
N GLU A 161 -0.46 2.02 -12.98
CA GLU A 161 -1.59 1.19 -13.41
C GLU A 161 -2.87 1.76 -12.80
N HIS A 162 -3.85 2.06 -13.64
CA HIS A 162 -5.16 2.47 -13.17
C HIS A 162 -5.92 1.26 -12.61
N VAL A 163 -6.55 1.44 -11.46
CA VAL A 163 -7.37 0.42 -10.80
C VAL A 163 -8.73 0.98 -10.42
N SER A 164 -9.71 0.09 -10.31
CA SER A 164 -11.01 0.41 -9.70
C SER A 164 -10.87 0.63 -8.18
N PRO A 165 -11.88 1.22 -7.53
CA PRO A 165 -11.84 1.43 -6.09
C PRO A 165 -11.59 0.18 -5.24
N ASP A 166 -11.91 -1.00 -5.75
CA ASP A 166 -11.65 -2.31 -5.13
C ASP A 166 -10.30 -2.93 -5.54
N ASP A 167 -9.37 -2.11 -6.03
CA ASP A 167 -7.99 -2.46 -6.41
C ASP A 167 -7.87 -3.45 -7.58
N VAL A 168 -8.87 -3.52 -8.46
CA VAL A 168 -8.82 -4.35 -9.67
C VAL A 168 -8.31 -3.54 -10.87
N PRO A 169 -7.26 -4.02 -11.59
CA PRO A 169 -6.78 -3.36 -12.80
C PRO A 169 -7.89 -3.22 -13.85
N ASN A 170 -8.23 -1.99 -14.23
CA ASN A 170 -9.35 -1.73 -15.13
C ASN A 170 -9.07 -0.63 -16.17
N GLY A 171 -7.84 -0.21 -16.33
CA GLY A 171 -7.51 0.93 -17.19
C GLY A 171 -6.14 0.85 -17.84
N PRO A 172 -5.67 1.99 -18.37
CA PRO A 172 -4.40 2.07 -19.04
C PRO A 172 -3.23 1.88 -18.09
N VAL A 173 -2.11 1.42 -18.64
CA VAL A 173 -0.82 1.35 -17.96
C VAL A 173 0.09 2.41 -18.56
N LEU A 174 0.51 3.37 -17.74
CA LEU A 174 1.51 4.36 -18.10
C LEU A 174 2.90 3.86 -17.67
N THR A 175 3.91 4.10 -18.50
CA THR A 175 5.29 3.66 -18.21
C THR A 175 6.32 4.73 -18.56
N GLY A 176 7.57 4.52 -18.15
CA GLY A 176 8.68 5.40 -18.48
C GLY A 176 8.74 6.67 -17.64
N ARG A 177 9.34 7.73 -18.21
CA ARG A 177 9.56 9.00 -17.49
C ARG A 177 8.29 9.69 -17.03
N THR A 178 7.21 9.59 -17.81
CA THR A 178 5.93 10.19 -17.44
C THR A 178 5.34 9.51 -16.22
N ALA A 179 5.35 8.17 -16.17
CA ALA A 179 4.90 7.41 -15.01
C ALA A 179 5.77 7.72 -13.76
N ARG A 180 7.09 7.89 -13.96
CA ARG A 180 7.98 8.30 -12.87
C ARG A 180 7.59 9.66 -12.29
N ARG A 181 7.34 10.66 -13.14
CA ARG A 181 6.90 12.00 -12.69
C ARG A 181 5.56 11.95 -11.95
N VAL A 182 4.62 11.10 -12.41
CA VAL A 182 3.35 10.90 -11.69
C VAL A 182 3.60 10.35 -10.30
N LYS A 183 4.48 9.34 -10.16
CA LYS A 183 4.82 8.80 -8.85
C LYS A 183 5.48 9.83 -7.94
N ASP A 184 6.44 10.60 -8.46
CA ASP A 184 7.11 11.66 -7.70
C ASP A 184 6.08 12.68 -7.21
N TRP A 185 5.18 13.13 -8.08
CA TRP A 185 4.09 14.02 -7.72
C TRP A 185 3.17 13.43 -6.63
N VAL A 186 2.82 12.13 -6.70
CA VAL A 186 2.03 11.47 -5.66
C VAL A 186 2.76 11.48 -4.32
N MET A 187 4.07 11.20 -4.32
CA MET A 187 4.87 11.20 -3.09
C MET A 187 4.94 12.59 -2.46
N ASP A 188 5.20 13.63 -3.26
CA ASP A 188 5.24 15.02 -2.79
C ASP A 188 3.87 15.46 -2.26
N ARG A 189 2.79 15.14 -2.99
CA ARG A 189 1.42 15.48 -2.57
C ARG A 189 1.00 14.77 -1.29
N THR A 190 1.47 13.55 -1.05
CA THR A 190 1.15 12.80 0.18
C THR A 190 1.53 13.60 1.43
N THR A 191 2.74 14.14 1.47
CA THR A 191 3.20 14.99 2.57
C THR A 191 2.40 16.30 2.67
N GLN A 192 2.13 16.94 1.53
CA GLN A 192 1.38 18.20 1.50
C GLN A 192 -0.07 18.01 1.95
N TRP A 193 -0.75 16.92 1.58
CA TRP A 193 -2.10 16.62 2.06
C TRP A 193 -2.17 16.53 3.58
N LEU A 194 -1.16 15.93 4.22
CA LEU A 194 -1.10 15.86 5.69
C LEU A 194 -0.96 17.27 6.31
N ILE A 195 -0.12 18.12 5.71
CA ILE A 195 0.07 19.52 6.18
C ILE A 195 -1.20 20.34 5.97
N GLU A 196 -1.80 20.23 4.80
CA GLU A 196 -3.04 20.96 4.45
C GLU A 196 -4.19 20.55 5.39
N GLU A 197 -4.33 19.24 5.67
CA GLU A 197 -5.36 18.74 6.60
C GLU A 197 -5.13 19.21 8.03
N ALA A 198 -3.87 19.27 8.49
CA ALA A 198 -3.52 19.81 9.80
C ALA A 198 -3.83 21.31 9.92
N GLN A 199 -3.73 22.06 8.81
CA GLN A 199 -4.03 23.48 8.78
C GLN A 199 -5.52 23.79 8.57
N ARG A 200 -6.20 22.92 7.81
CA ARG A 200 -7.62 23.07 7.46
C ARG A 200 -8.29 21.73 7.39
N SER A 201 -8.98 21.35 8.46
CA SER A 201 -9.74 20.10 8.56
C SER A 201 -10.72 19.93 7.38
N GLY A 202 -10.80 18.72 6.82
CA GLY A 202 -11.64 18.35 5.68
C GLY A 202 -11.05 18.77 4.31
N SER A 203 -9.79 19.15 4.24
CA SER A 203 -9.09 19.43 2.97
C SER A 203 -8.71 18.16 2.23
N TYR A 204 -8.41 17.07 2.94
CA TYR A 204 -8.11 15.78 2.34
C TYR A 204 -9.36 15.09 1.77
N ARG A 205 -9.29 14.73 0.50
CA ARG A 205 -10.39 14.01 -0.15
C ARG A 205 -10.15 12.51 -0.09
N ILE A 206 -10.96 11.82 0.72
CA ILE A 206 -10.93 10.37 0.83
C ILE A 206 -11.30 9.74 -0.51
N VAL A 207 -10.45 8.83 -1.00
CA VAL A 207 -10.81 7.96 -2.13
C VAL A 207 -11.81 6.94 -1.63
N ARG A 208 -13.07 7.07 -2.05
CA ARG A 208 -14.16 6.18 -1.63
C ARG A 208 -14.07 4.85 -2.36
N GLY A 209 -14.22 3.77 -1.59
CA GLY A 209 -14.27 2.40 -2.04
C GLY A 209 -15.66 1.79 -1.90
N PRO A 210 -15.78 0.46 -2.11
CA PRO A 210 -17.00 -0.28 -1.80
C PRO A 210 -17.45 0.00 -0.37
N ALA A 211 -18.78 0.07 -0.18
CA ALA A 211 -19.36 0.21 1.16
C ALA A 211 -19.01 -1.00 2.03
N GLN A 212 -18.70 -0.72 3.29
CA GLN A 212 -18.36 -1.71 4.33
C GLN A 212 -19.54 -1.96 5.25
#